data_4f96307c7ee3bf9f5be9699b393a3e04
#
_entry.id   4f96307c7ee3bf9f5be9699b393a3e04
#
_cell.length_a   1.000
_cell.length_b   1.000
_cell.length_c   1.000
_cell.angle_alpha   90.00
_cell.angle_beta   90.00
_cell.angle_gamma   90.00
#
_symmetry.space_group_name_H-M   'P 1'
#
loop_
_entity.id
_entity.type
_entity.pdbx_description
1 polymer ?
#
loop_
_entity_poly.entity_id
_entity_poly.type
_entity_poly.pdbx_seq_one_letter_code
_entity_poly.pdbx_strand_id
1 'polypeptide(L)'
;SEMCIRDSIQTPYFIPDEAILNALMIAVKSGIEVNIMIPCMPDHPFVYWATYSYIGDMVMAGANCYTYNNGFLHSKGMIVDGKVLCYGTANMDIRSFALNFEVNAVIYDEKKAQEMVDIFQKDLEVCRQITRDYYVARRLKIRIKEQICRLLSPLL
;
A
#
# COMPACT_ATOMS: atom_id res chain seq x y z
N SER A 1 7.46 -17.71 -21.30
CA SER A 1 7.46 -16.46 -20.53
C SER A 1 6.77 -16.77 -19.20
N GLU A 2 7.53 -16.73 -18.12
CA GLU A 2 6.95 -16.78 -16.79
C GLU A 2 6.03 -15.58 -16.66
N MET A 3 4.73 -15.82 -16.53
CA MET A 3 3.79 -14.76 -16.16
C MET A 3 4.11 -14.38 -14.72
N CYS A 4 4.87 -13.32 -14.56
CA CYS A 4 5.06 -12.71 -13.24
C CYS A 4 3.70 -12.16 -12.82
N ILE A 5 3.03 -12.86 -11.90
CA ILE A 5 1.82 -12.39 -11.24
C ILE A 5 2.24 -11.19 -10.38
N ARG A 6 1.68 -10.03 -10.69
CA ARG A 6 2.08 -8.77 -10.05
C ARG A 6 0.88 -7.93 -9.69
N ASP A 7 0.80 -7.55 -8.42
CA ASP A 7 -0.18 -6.64 -7.90
C ASP A 7 0.47 -5.33 -7.46
N SER A 8 -0.13 -4.20 -7.82
CA SER A 8 0.36 -2.88 -7.49
C SER A 8 -0.72 -2.06 -6.81
N ILE A 9 -0.41 -1.48 -5.65
CA ILE A 9 -1.34 -0.72 -4.81
C ILE A 9 -0.78 0.69 -4.62
N GLN A 10 -1.63 1.70 -4.86
CA GLN A 10 -1.38 3.09 -4.49
C GLN A 10 -2.44 3.54 -3.50
N THR A 11 -2.03 4.03 -2.34
CA THR A 11 -2.98 4.52 -1.33
C THR A 11 -2.32 5.55 -0.42
N PRO A 12 -3.03 6.65 -0.05
CA PRO A 12 -2.53 7.60 0.93
C PRO A 12 -2.44 7.00 2.33
N TYR A 13 -3.35 6.07 2.66
CA TYR A 13 -3.41 5.39 3.96
C TYR A 13 -3.43 3.88 3.77
N PHE A 14 -2.53 3.20 4.47
CA PHE A 14 -2.45 1.75 4.46
C PHE A 14 -2.64 1.22 5.89
N ILE A 15 -3.90 1.07 6.27
CA ILE A 15 -4.34 0.58 7.59
C ILE A 15 -5.40 -0.52 7.35
N PRO A 16 -5.03 -1.61 6.67
CA PRO A 16 -5.96 -2.67 6.31
C PRO A 16 -6.51 -3.38 7.54
N ASP A 17 -7.69 -3.94 7.41
CA ASP A 17 -8.18 -4.91 8.37
C ASP A 17 -7.36 -6.21 8.33
N GLU A 18 -7.59 -7.08 9.30
CA GLU A 18 -6.84 -8.34 9.42
C GLU A 18 -7.06 -9.26 8.21
N ALA A 19 -8.25 -9.27 7.62
CA ALA A 19 -8.58 -10.12 6.49
C ALA A 19 -7.79 -9.69 5.23
N ILE A 20 -7.77 -8.40 4.94
CA ILE A 20 -7.01 -7.83 3.81
C ILE A 20 -5.51 -7.97 4.04
N LEU A 21 -5.02 -7.66 5.24
CA LEU A 21 -3.60 -7.81 5.56
C LEU A 21 -3.15 -9.26 5.35
N ASN A 22 -3.90 -10.23 5.87
CA ASN A 22 -3.60 -11.64 5.72
C ASN A 22 -3.65 -12.09 4.24
N ALA A 23 -4.64 -11.62 3.48
CA ALA A 23 -4.73 -11.93 2.05
C ALA A 23 -3.50 -11.44 1.28
N LEU A 24 -3.06 -10.21 1.52
CA LEU A 24 -1.85 -9.65 0.91
C LEU A 24 -0.57 -10.40 1.35
N MET A 25 -0.48 -10.77 2.62
CA MET A 25 0.66 -11.56 3.11
C MET A 25 0.69 -12.97 2.51
N ILE A 26 -0.46 -13.60 2.32
CA ILE A 26 -0.57 -14.90 1.63
C ILE A 26 -0.14 -14.75 0.18
N ALA A 27 -0.60 -13.72 -0.52
CA ALA A 27 -0.21 -13.43 -1.91
C ALA A 27 1.32 -13.33 -2.05
N VAL A 28 1.97 -12.49 -1.20
CA VAL A 28 3.44 -12.36 -1.18
C VAL A 28 4.13 -13.70 -0.92
N LYS A 29 3.68 -14.45 0.08
CA LYS A 29 4.27 -15.77 0.43
C LYS A 29 4.04 -16.84 -0.63
N SER A 30 3.01 -16.66 -1.46
CA SER A 30 2.73 -17.54 -2.61
C SER A 30 3.53 -17.17 -3.87
N GLY A 31 4.42 -16.18 -3.77
CA GLY A 31 5.29 -15.76 -4.87
C GLY A 31 4.72 -14.66 -5.77
N ILE A 32 3.59 -14.05 -5.40
CA ILE A 32 3.05 -12.89 -6.10
C ILE A 32 3.91 -11.66 -5.75
N GLU A 33 4.34 -10.91 -6.76
CA GLU A 33 5.03 -9.66 -6.58
C GLU A 33 4.04 -8.57 -6.17
N VAL A 34 3.98 -8.25 -4.87
CA VAL A 34 3.11 -7.19 -4.35
C VAL A 34 3.91 -5.90 -4.15
N ASN A 35 3.49 -4.84 -4.83
CA ASN A 35 4.08 -3.51 -4.79
C ASN A 35 3.12 -2.54 -4.11
N ILE A 36 3.55 -1.84 -3.06
CA ILE A 36 2.72 -0.89 -2.31
C ILE A 36 3.40 0.47 -2.30
N MET A 37 2.69 1.48 -2.77
CA MET A 37 3.16 2.87 -2.80
C MET A 37 2.31 3.74 -1.88
N ILE A 38 2.97 4.44 -0.96
CA ILE A 38 2.37 5.37 0.00
C ILE A 38 3.03 6.74 -0.10
N PRO A 39 2.42 7.84 0.36
CA PRO A 39 3.07 9.15 0.38
C PRO A 39 4.25 9.19 1.35
N CYS A 40 5.25 10.00 1.03
CA CYS A 40 6.40 10.22 1.92
C CYS A 40 6.10 11.19 3.07
N MET A 41 5.12 12.08 2.90
CA MET A 41 4.76 13.10 3.88
C MET A 41 3.37 12.83 4.47
N PRO A 42 3.23 12.94 5.79
CA PRO A 42 1.93 12.78 6.43
C PRO A 42 1.10 14.06 6.28
N ASP A 43 -0.20 13.90 6.04
CA ASP A 43 -1.21 14.90 6.32
C ASP A 43 -1.73 14.77 7.77
N HIS A 44 -1.80 13.54 8.27
CA HIS A 44 -2.18 13.20 9.64
C HIS A 44 -1.10 12.36 10.34
N PRO A 45 -0.41 12.88 11.38
CA PRO A 45 0.71 12.19 12.02
C PRO A 45 0.37 10.80 12.56
N PHE A 46 -0.81 10.62 13.18
CA PHE A 46 -1.21 9.33 13.74
C PHE A 46 -1.45 8.27 12.66
N VAL A 47 -2.14 8.66 11.59
CA VAL A 47 -2.41 7.80 10.43
C VAL A 47 -1.10 7.38 9.75
N TYR A 48 -0.15 8.31 9.65
CA TYR A 48 1.18 8.04 9.11
C TYR A 48 1.93 6.97 9.91
N TRP A 49 1.97 7.10 11.23
CA TRP A 49 2.65 6.11 12.08
C TRP A 49 1.95 4.75 12.06
N ALA A 50 0.62 4.73 12.03
CA ALA A 50 -0.14 3.49 11.86
C ALA A 50 0.18 2.85 10.51
N THR A 51 0.10 3.60 9.39
CA THR A 51 0.46 3.13 8.05
C THR A 51 1.86 2.50 8.03
N TYR A 52 2.86 3.16 8.61
CA TYR A 52 4.23 2.63 8.64
C TYR A 52 4.37 1.33 9.43
N SER A 53 3.53 1.11 10.45
CA SER A 53 3.51 -0.16 11.18
C SER A 53 3.04 -1.31 10.29
N TYR A 54 1.95 -1.11 9.52
CA TYR A 54 1.42 -2.12 8.58
C TYR A 54 2.33 -2.33 7.36
N ILE A 55 2.92 -1.25 6.84
CA ILE A 55 3.94 -1.35 5.78
C ILE A 55 5.13 -2.20 6.26
N GLY A 56 5.50 -2.08 7.54
CA GLY A 56 6.53 -2.92 8.11
C GLY A 56 6.20 -4.40 8.05
N ASP A 57 4.98 -4.79 8.36
CA ASP A 57 4.54 -6.19 8.25
C ASP A 57 4.65 -6.69 6.79
N MET A 58 4.26 -5.85 5.82
CA MET A 58 4.35 -6.18 4.39
C MET A 58 5.81 -6.32 3.93
N VAL A 59 6.69 -5.40 4.33
CA VAL A 59 8.13 -5.47 4.05
C VAL A 59 8.75 -6.74 4.65
N MET A 60 8.38 -7.09 5.89
CA MET A 60 8.86 -8.30 6.56
C MET A 60 8.33 -9.57 5.92
N ALA A 61 7.13 -9.53 5.32
CA ALA A 61 6.56 -10.63 4.53
C ALA A 61 7.25 -10.81 3.18
N GLY A 62 7.90 -9.75 2.64
CA GLY A 62 8.61 -9.77 1.36
C GLY A 62 7.97 -8.91 0.26
N ALA A 63 6.99 -8.08 0.58
CA ALA A 63 6.42 -7.12 -0.37
C ALA A 63 7.40 -5.98 -0.67
N ASN A 64 7.29 -5.40 -1.86
CA ASN A 64 7.99 -4.20 -2.26
C ASN A 64 7.19 -2.96 -1.82
N CYS A 65 7.68 -2.22 -0.85
CA CYS A 65 7.01 -1.03 -0.36
C CYS A 65 7.83 0.23 -0.70
N TYR A 66 7.12 1.29 -1.09
CA TYR A 66 7.73 2.53 -1.58
C TYR A 66 7.08 3.76 -0.97
N THR A 67 7.88 4.81 -0.76
CA THR A 67 7.38 6.16 -0.48
C THR A 67 7.49 7.02 -1.72
N TYR A 68 6.39 7.64 -2.13
CA TYR A 68 6.35 8.57 -3.24
C TYR A 68 6.87 9.94 -2.80
N ASN A 69 7.93 10.46 -3.45
CA ASN A 69 8.66 11.65 -2.99
C ASN A 69 8.41 12.91 -3.84
N ASN A 70 7.49 12.85 -4.80
CA ASN A 70 7.17 13.98 -5.67
C ASN A 70 5.78 14.59 -5.33
N GLY A 71 5.63 15.06 -4.11
CA GLY A 71 4.37 15.62 -3.61
C GLY A 71 3.55 14.64 -2.78
N PHE A 72 2.26 14.96 -2.56
CA PHE A 72 1.35 14.12 -1.78
C PHE A 72 0.61 13.14 -2.69
N LEU A 73 0.91 11.85 -2.56
CA LEU A 73 0.19 10.79 -3.27
C LEU A 73 -1.22 10.63 -2.68
N HIS A 74 -2.24 10.97 -3.45
CA HIS A 74 -3.64 10.81 -3.04
C HIS A 74 -4.42 9.83 -3.91
N SER A 75 -3.72 9.07 -4.75
CA SER A 75 -4.28 7.99 -5.56
C SER A 75 -4.77 6.85 -4.65
N LYS A 76 -5.90 6.24 -5.01
CA LYS A 76 -6.48 5.09 -4.33
C LYS A 76 -6.84 4.06 -5.38
N GLY A 77 -5.94 3.10 -5.52
CA GLY A 77 -6.14 2.12 -6.58
C GLY A 77 -5.27 0.89 -6.45
N MET A 78 -5.71 -0.14 -7.14
CA MET A 78 -5.02 -1.41 -7.22
C MET A 78 -5.05 -1.91 -8.67
N ILE A 79 -3.92 -2.43 -9.11
CA ILE A 79 -3.76 -3.10 -10.41
C ILE A 79 -3.44 -4.56 -10.10
N VAL A 80 -4.24 -5.47 -10.63
CA VAL A 80 -4.08 -6.91 -10.44
C VAL A 80 -3.62 -7.53 -11.76
N ASP A 81 -2.47 -8.17 -11.76
CA ASP A 81 -1.88 -8.90 -12.89
C ASP A 81 -1.73 -8.09 -14.20
N GLY A 82 -1.80 -6.77 -14.14
CA GLY A 82 -1.87 -5.93 -15.34
C GLY A 82 -3.12 -6.16 -16.20
N LYS A 83 -4.19 -6.70 -15.63
CA LYS A 83 -5.44 -7.07 -16.32
C LYS A 83 -6.67 -6.41 -15.74
N VAL A 84 -6.67 -6.18 -14.44
CA VAL A 84 -7.80 -5.61 -13.70
C VAL A 84 -7.36 -4.37 -12.96
N LEU A 85 -8.17 -3.32 -13.04
CA LEU A 85 -8.01 -2.09 -12.28
C LEU A 85 -9.12 -1.98 -11.26
N CYS A 86 -8.79 -1.57 -10.04
CA CYS A 86 -9.73 -1.08 -9.05
C CYS A 86 -9.31 0.31 -8.64
N TYR A 87 -10.07 1.35 -9.02
CA TYR A 87 -9.77 2.74 -8.70
C TYR A 87 -11.01 3.48 -8.21
N GLY A 88 -10.82 4.34 -7.21
CA GLY A 88 -11.94 5.09 -6.67
C GLY A 88 -11.58 5.98 -5.49
N THR A 89 -12.51 6.08 -4.55
CA THR A 89 -12.39 6.96 -3.39
C THR A 89 -11.91 6.23 -2.12
N ALA A 90 -12.02 4.90 -2.06
CA ALA A 90 -11.65 4.09 -0.90
C ALA A 90 -10.13 3.99 -0.71
N ASN A 91 -9.64 4.45 0.43
CA ASN A 91 -8.29 4.13 0.86
C ASN A 91 -8.17 2.66 1.25
N MET A 92 -6.95 2.16 1.37
CA MET A 92 -6.68 0.83 1.91
C MET A 92 -6.71 0.87 3.45
N ASP A 93 -7.85 1.27 4.02
CA ASP A 93 -8.05 1.40 5.47
C ASP A 93 -9.41 0.88 5.94
N ILE A 94 -9.47 0.55 7.23
CA ILE A 94 -10.66 -0.01 7.89
C ILE A 94 -11.88 0.91 7.74
N ARG A 95 -11.68 2.24 7.84
CA ARG A 95 -12.80 3.20 7.74
C ARG A 95 -13.39 3.24 6.35
N SER A 96 -12.54 3.25 5.32
CA SER A 96 -13.00 3.23 3.93
C SER A 96 -13.80 1.97 3.62
N PHE A 97 -13.41 0.82 4.19
CA PHE A 97 -14.10 -0.44 3.90
C PHE A 97 -15.35 -0.68 4.75
N ALA A 98 -15.40 -0.16 5.99
CA ALA A 98 -16.46 -0.51 6.92
C ALA A 98 -17.40 0.64 7.28
N LEU A 99 -16.98 1.89 7.18
CA LEU A 99 -17.72 3.03 7.73
C LEU A 99 -18.06 4.11 6.71
N ASN A 100 -17.18 4.37 5.74
CA ASN A 100 -17.37 5.45 4.78
C ASN A 100 -18.26 5.03 3.60
N PHE A 101 -18.94 6.02 2.99
CA PHE A 101 -19.58 5.83 1.69
C PHE A 101 -18.53 6.05 0.60
N GLU A 102 -18.04 4.96 0.00
CA GLU A 102 -16.99 4.98 -0.99
C GLU A 102 -17.48 4.42 -2.33
N VAL A 103 -16.89 4.88 -3.41
CA VAL A 103 -17.17 4.38 -4.77
C VAL A 103 -15.88 3.95 -5.43
N ASN A 104 -15.81 2.68 -5.81
CA ASN A 104 -14.70 2.13 -6.59
C ASN A 104 -15.22 1.54 -7.89
N ALA A 105 -14.52 1.84 -8.98
CA ALA A 105 -14.74 1.20 -10.27
C ALA A 105 -13.78 0.01 -10.42
N VAL A 106 -14.32 -1.15 -10.74
CA VAL A 106 -13.53 -2.32 -11.12
C VAL A 106 -13.61 -2.47 -12.64
N ILE A 107 -12.48 -2.37 -13.31
CA ILE A 107 -12.36 -2.31 -14.77
C ILE A 107 -11.58 -3.54 -15.25
N TYR A 108 -12.23 -4.37 -16.05
CA TYR A 108 -11.66 -5.56 -16.68
C TYR A 108 -11.22 -5.22 -18.10
N ASP A 109 -10.07 -4.55 -18.21
CA ASP A 109 -9.51 -4.10 -19.50
C ASP A 109 -7.98 -4.15 -19.41
N GLU A 110 -7.36 -5.12 -20.10
CA GLU A 110 -5.91 -5.29 -20.08
C GLU A 110 -5.17 -4.08 -20.63
N LYS A 111 -5.71 -3.38 -21.63
CA LYS A 111 -5.08 -2.20 -22.19
C LYS A 111 -5.04 -1.07 -21.16
N LYS A 112 -6.15 -0.82 -20.48
CA LYS A 112 -6.23 0.18 -19.42
C LYS A 112 -5.39 -0.20 -18.20
N ALA A 113 -5.37 -1.49 -17.85
CA ALA A 113 -4.53 -1.98 -16.79
C ALA A 113 -3.05 -1.77 -17.11
N GLN A 114 -2.62 -2.03 -18.34
CA GLN A 114 -1.23 -1.81 -18.77
C GLN A 114 -0.87 -0.33 -18.79
N GLU A 115 -1.74 0.57 -19.26
CA GLU A 115 -1.54 2.01 -19.17
C GLU A 115 -1.27 2.46 -17.71
N MET A 116 -2.00 1.88 -16.74
CA MET A 116 -1.79 2.18 -15.32
C MET A 116 -0.54 1.53 -14.73
N VAL A 117 -0.14 0.35 -15.21
CA VAL A 117 1.17 -0.24 -14.87
C VAL A 117 2.29 0.67 -15.30
N ASP A 118 2.23 1.23 -16.52
CA ASP A 118 3.25 2.14 -17.05
C ASP A 118 3.34 3.43 -16.20
N ILE A 119 2.19 3.96 -15.77
CA ILE A 119 2.13 5.12 -14.86
C ILE A 119 2.77 4.75 -13.50
N PHE A 120 2.41 3.59 -12.94
CA PHE A 120 2.98 3.13 -11.67
C PHE A 120 4.51 2.98 -11.76
N GLN A 121 5.01 2.40 -12.86
CA GLN A 121 6.46 2.25 -13.10
C GLN A 121 7.16 3.61 -13.20
N LYS A 122 6.53 4.59 -13.85
CA LYS A 122 7.05 5.95 -13.92
C LYS A 122 7.07 6.63 -12.55
N ASP A 123 6.03 6.42 -11.74
CA ASP A 123 5.98 6.92 -10.37
C ASP A 123 7.10 6.32 -9.50
N LEU A 124 7.50 5.08 -9.74
CA LEU A 124 8.62 4.45 -9.02
C LEU A 124 9.95 5.17 -9.21
N GLU A 125 10.16 5.88 -10.34
CA GLU A 125 11.40 6.65 -10.59
C GLU A 125 11.63 7.75 -9.56
N VAL A 126 10.55 8.27 -8.96
CA VAL A 126 10.60 9.32 -7.92
C VAL A 126 10.33 8.78 -6.51
N CYS A 127 10.26 7.46 -6.38
CA CYS A 127 10.00 6.79 -5.11
C CYS A 127 11.30 6.37 -4.40
N ARG A 128 11.19 6.20 -3.10
CA ARG A 128 12.21 5.54 -2.28
C ARG A 128 11.66 4.21 -1.78
N GLN A 129 12.39 3.13 -2.02
CA GLN A 129 12.04 1.83 -1.49
C GLN A 129 12.28 1.75 0.02
N ILE A 130 11.32 1.17 0.73
CA ILE A 130 11.43 0.84 2.15
C ILE A 130 11.98 -0.59 2.24
N THR A 131 13.30 -0.69 2.37
CA THR A 131 13.95 -2.00 2.50
C THR A 131 13.79 -2.56 3.91
N ARG A 132 13.95 -3.89 4.05
CA ARG A 132 13.95 -4.57 5.35
C ARG A 132 15.00 -3.99 6.29
N ASP A 133 16.21 -3.77 5.79
CA ASP A 133 17.31 -3.24 6.60
C ASP A 133 17.01 -1.82 7.09
N TYR A 134 16.49 -0.96 6.21
CA TYR A 134 16.03 0.37 6.60
C TYR A 134 14.93 0.29 7.66
N TYR A 135 13.95 -0.60 7.50
CA TYR A 135 12.84 -0.74 8.44
C TYR A 135 13.32 -1.20 9.83
N VAL A 136 14.22 -2.19 9.89
CA VAL A 136 14.75 -2.74 11.16
C VAL A 136 15.69 -1.76 11.87
N ALA A 137 16.49 -0.99 11.12
CA ALA A 137 17.46 -0.03 11.66
C ALA A 137 16.83 1.22 12.30
N ARG A 138 15.49 1.40 12.22
CA ARG A 138 14.81 2.58 12.78
C ARG A 138 14.90 2.61 14.30
N ARG A 139 14.98 3.85 14.83
CA ARG A 139 15.10 4.09 16.27
C ARG A 139 13.94 3.48 17.05
N LEU A 140 14.21 2.93 18.22
CA LEU A 140 13.20 2.32 19.10
C LEU A 140 12.01 3.26 19.40
N LYS A 141 12.27 4.56 19.59
CA LYS A 141 11.21 5.58 19.80
C LYS A 141 10.21 5.66 18.64
N ILE A 142 10.67 5.49 17.40
CA ILE A 142 9.80 5.46 16.21
C ILE A 142 8.94 4.21 16.23
N ARG A 143 9.55 3.06 16.47
CA ARG A 143 8.85 1.78 16.55
C ARG A 143 7.77 1.77 17.64
N ILE A 144 8.04 2.37 18.80
CA ILE A 144 7.05 2.51 19.88
C ILE A 144 5.87 3.38 19.42
N LYS A 145 6.13 4.54 18.78
CA LYS A 145 5.07 5.39 18.25
C LYS A 145 4.18 4.67 17.26
N GLU A 146 4.76 3.91 16.34
CA GLU A 146 4.04 3.11 15.36
C GLU A 146 3.12 2.09 16.03
N GLN A 147 3.61 1.35 17.03
CA GLN A 147 2.80 0.37 17.75
C GLN A 147 1.65 1.01 18.54
N ILE A 148 1.88 2.17 19.17
CA ILE A 148 0.82 2.93 19.84
C ILE A 148 -0.23 3.38 18.84
N CYS A 149 0.18 3.97 17.70
CA CYS A 149 -0.75 4.39 16.66
C CYS A 149 -1.51 3.20 16.05
N ARG A 150 -0.87 2.04 15.93
CA ARG A 150 -1.52 0.82 15.46
C ARG A 150 -2.64 0.35 16.41
N LEU A 151 -2.47 0.47 17.71
CA LEU A 151 -3.52 0.15 18.68
C LEU A 151 -4.74 1.06 18.52
N LEU A 152 -4.53 2.29 18.03
CA LEU A 152 -5.59 3.26 17.77
C LEU A 152 -6.16 3.13 16.35
N SER A 153 -5.63 2.26 15.50
CA SER A 153 -6.03 2.13 14.10
C SER A 153 -7.52 1.89 13.85
N PRO A 154 -8.29 1.21 14.73
CA PRO A 154 -9.75 1.10 14.57
C PRO A 154 -10.51 2.42 14.74
N LEU A 155 -9.85 3.45 15.29
CA LEU A 155 -10.43 4.77 15.55
C LEU A 155 -9.93 5.83 14.54
N LEU A 156 -8.90 5.50 13.75
CA LEU A 156 -8.25 6.36 12.73
C LEU A 156 -8.87 6.19 11.31
#